data_8e19386d3ecc51f2d7ba71b8a840e64f
#
_entry.id   8e19386d3ecc51f2d7ba71b8a840e64f
#
_cell.length_a   1.000
_cell.length_b   1.000
_cell.length_c   1.000
_cell.angle_alpha   90.00
_cell.angle_beta   90.00
_cell.angle_gamma   90.00
#
_symmetry.space_group_name_H-M   'P 1'
#
loop_
_entity.id
_entity.type
_entity.pdbx_description
1 polymer ?
#
loop_
_entity_poly.entity_id
_entity_poly.type
_entity_poly.pdbx_seq_one_letter_code
_entity_poly.pdbx_strand_id
1 'polypeptide(L)'
;ERGYTADYVGNPSVAEVDADIAATAPRADFLTKYGLRDRPLIALMPGSRTGEIRNNLPVMRGASDVFPQYRPVIIAAPGMGDDIYRQYAGENIPVLRPANATEVLVHCRGALVTSGTATLETALAGIPQVVCYRSNGSKLTHDVMKRVLSVDYVSLPNLILGSEAVPEMLLHLCTPEAVADRLAPLLRPSSAEREAQLAAYARMREILGTSDAAATAAHRIVRAIKE
;
A
#
# COMPACT_ATOMS: atom_id res chain seq x y z
N GLU A 1 -28.21 1.44 5.60
CA GLU A 1 -28.34 0.81 6.93
C GLU A 1 -29.34 -0.35 6.81
N ARG A 2 -28.88 -1.58 7.00
CA ARG A 2 -29.69 -2.81 6.82
C ARG A 2 -30.31 -3.31 8.13
N GLY A 3 -30.34 -2.49 9.19
CA GLY A 3 -30.95 -2.83 10.48
C GLY A 3 -30.24 -3.92 11.30
N TYR A 4 -29.04 -4.31 10.93
CA TYR A 4 -28.24 -5.27 11.70
C TYR A 4 -27.37 -4.53 12.73
N THR A 5 -27.27 -5.06 13.93
CA THR A 5 -26.31 -4.63 14.94
C THR A 5 -25.01 -5.37 14.69
N ALA A 6 -23.91 -4.65 14.55
CA ALA A 6 -22.57 -5.22 14.40
C ALA A 6 -21.62 -4.59 15.43
N ASP A 7 -20.86 -5.44 16.08
CA ASP A 7 -19.84 -5.02 17.02
C ASP A 7 -18.48 -4.97 16.35
N TYR A 8 -17.80 -3.83 16.46
CA TYR A 8 -16.42 -3.72 16.03
C TYR A 8 -15.51 -4.40 17.07
N VAL A 9 -14.68 -5.32 16.64
CA VAL A 9 -13.78 -6.10 17.49
C VAL A 9 -12.30 -5.77 17.29
N GLY A 10 -11.99 -4.80 16.43
CA GLY A 10 -10.63 -4.44 16.01
C GLY A 10 -10.36 -4.86 14.55
N ASN A 11 -9.17 -4.52 14.08
CA ASN A 11 -8.70 -4.90 12.75
C ASN A 11 -7.48 -5.83 12.88
N PRO A 12 -7.55 -7.08 12.38
CA PRO A 12 -6.46 -8.05 12.54
C PRO A 12 -5.14 -7.58 11.89
N SER A 13 -5.19 -6.79 10.82
CA SER A 13 -3.98 -6.28 10.16
C SER A 13 -3.11 -5.40 11.06
N VAL A 14 -3.66 -4.79 12.12
CA VAL A 14 -2.86 -3.97 13.06
C VAL A 14 -1.88 -4.85 13.80
N ALA A 15 -2.37 -5.91 14.45
CA ALA A 15 -1.53 -6.84 15.22
C ALA A 15 -0.54 -7.59 14.30
N GLU A 16 -0.99 -7.97 13.10
CA GLU A 16 -0.17 -8.65 12.11
C GLU A 16 1.02 -7.79 11.66
N VAL A 17 0.76 -6.56 11.23
CA VAL A 17 1.82 -5.63 10.78
C VAL A 17 2.75 -5.26 11.94
N ASP A 18 2.24 -5.07 13.16
CA ASP A 18 3.07 -4.78 14.33
C ASP A 18 4.02 -5.94 14.67
N ALA A 19 3.53 -7.18 14.59
CA ALA A 19 4.35 -8.38 14.75
C ALA A 19 5.41 -8.50 13.65
N ASP A 20 5.04 -8.24 12.40
CA ASP A 20 5.94 -8.26 11.26
C ASP A 20 7.04 -7.20 11.38
N ILE A 21 6.70 -5.97 11.81
CA ILE A 21 7.68 -4.91 12.08
C ILE A 21 8.67 -5.36 13.16
N ALA A 22 8.17 -5.93 14.25
CA ALA A 22 9.01 -6.40 15.36
C ALA A 22 9.96 -7.55 14.94
N ALA A 23 9.56 -8.36 13.97
CA ALA A 23 10.34 -9.47 13.42
C ALA A 23 11.30 -9.05 12.29
N THR A 24 11.25 -7.80 11.85
CA THR A 24 12.04 -7.35 10.69
C THR A 24 13.54 -7.29 11.02
N ALA A 25 14.34 -7.87 10.13
CA ALA A 25 15.79 -7.87 10.24
C ALA A 25 16.39 -6.45 10.08
N PRO A 26 17.57 -6.18 10.66
CA PRO A 26 18.30 -4.95 10.42
C PRO A 26 18.56 -4.71 8.93
N ARG A 27 18.66 -3.44 8.52
CA ARG A 27 18.82 -3.05 7.11
C ARG A 27 20.00 -3.75 6.42
N ALA A 28 21.14 -3.94 7.11
CA ALA A 28 22.30 -4.60 6.53
C ALA A 28 22.01 -6.06 6.13
N ASP A 29 21.32 -6.78 6.99
CA ASP A 29 20.92 -8.18 6.76
C ASP A 29 19.88 -8.28 5.63
N PHE A 30 18.92 -7.35 5.62
CA PHE A 30 17.95 -7.21 4.54
C PHE A 30 18.62 -6.98 3.18
N LEU A 31 19.56 -6.03 3.10
CA LEU A 31 20.28 -5.74 1.86
C LEU A 31 21.11 -6.95 1.40
N THR A 32 21.75 -7.67 2.31
CA THR A 32 22.50 -8.91 2.03
C THR A 32 21.59 -10.01 1.52
N LYS A 33 20.45 -10.22 2.18
CA LYS A 33 19.43 -11.24 1.80
C LYS A 33 18.98 -11.08 0.36
N TYR A 34 18.75 -9.84 -0.08
CA TYR A 34 18.22 -9.53 -1.42
C TYR A 34 19.29 -9.10 -2.44
N GLY A 35 20.56 -9.13 -2.09
CA GLY A 35 21.66 -8.71 -2.98
C GLY A 35 21.56 -7.24 -3.41
N LEU A 36 21.05 -6.39 -2.54
CA LEU A 36 20.84 -4.97 -2.81
C LEU A 36 22.02 -4.12 -2.35
N ARG A 37 22.35 -3.08 -3.15
CA ARG A 37 23.27 -2.03 -2.70
C ARG A 37 22.55 -1.09 -1.74
N ASP A 38 23.28 -0.51 -0.78
CA ASP A 38 22.70 0.45 0.16
C ASP A 38 22.38 1.79 -0.54
N ARG A 39 21.13 1.89 -0.95
CA ARG A 39 20.50 3.08 -1.55
C ARG A 39 19.09 3.22 -0.97
N PRO A 40 18.56 4.44 -0.87
CA PRO A 40 17.15 4.61 -0.51
C PRO A 40 16.23 3.87 -1.49
N LEU A 41 15.25 3.14 -0.97
CA LEU A 41 14.34 2.32 -1.76
C LEU A 41 12.98 2.98 -1.96
N ILE A 42 12.35 2.70 -3.11
CA ILE A 42 10.92 2.94 -3.38
C ILE A 42 10.28 1.58 -3.64
N ALA A 43 9.28 1.22 -2.86
CA ALA A 43 8.50 0.01 -3.07
C ALA A 43 7.50 0.19 -4.22
N LEU A 44 7.43 -0.80 -5.12
CA LEU A 44 6.41 -0.90 -6.16
C LEU A 44 5.53 -2.12 -5.86
N MET A 45 4.25 -1.88 -5.58
CA MET A 45 3.26 -2.92 -5.28
C MET A 45 2.14 -2.86 -6.34
N PRO A 46 2.36 -3.43 -7.54
CA PRO A 46 1.50 -3.22 -8.69
C PRO A 46 0.19 -4.01 -8.67
N GLY A 47 -0.03 -4.83 -7.64
CA GLY A 47 -1.22 -5.66 -7.47
C GLY A 47 -0.92 -7.15 -7.50
N SER A 48 -1.98 -7.95 -7.29
CA SER A 48 -1.93 -9.41 -7.19
C SER A 48 -2.55 -10.13 -8.39
N ARG A 49 -3.01 -9.39 -9.40
CA ARG A 49 -3.60 -9.93 -10.62
C ARG A 49 -2.83 -9.48 -11.85
N THR A 50 -2.72 -10.35 -12.85
CA THR A 50 -2.04 -10.04 -14.11
C THR A 50 -2.51 -8.72 -14.75
N GLY A 51 -3.81 -8.45 -14.73
CA GLY A 51 -4.39 -7.21 -15.25
C GLY A 51 -3.95 -5.97 -14.49
N GLU A 52 -3.85 -6.05 -13.17
CA GLU A 52 -3.36 -4.96 -12.31
C GLU A 52 -1.88 -4.69 -12.60
N ILE A 53 -1.04 -5.72 -12.59
CA ILE A 53 0.40 -5.62 -12.86
C ILE A 53 0.64 -5.00 -14.24
N ARG A 54 -0.04 -5.50 -15.27
CA ARG A 54 0.06 -4.99 -16.64
C ARG A 54 -0.25 -3.49 -16.74
N ASN A 55 -1.25 -3.03 -16.01
CA ASN A 55 -1.71 -1.65 -16.12
C ASN A 55 -0.94 -0.69 -15.21
N ASN A 56 -0.61 -1.11 -13.98
CA ASN A 56 -0.02 -0.24 -12.97
C ASN A 56 1.51 -0.21 -13.01
N LEU A 57 2.17 -1.36 -13.23
CA LEU A 57 3.62 -1.45 -13.11
C LEU A 57 4.38 -0.55 -14.11
N PRO A 58 3.97 -0.40 -15.38
CA PRO A 58 4.63 0.55 -16.29
C PRO A 58 4.55 2.00 -15.81
N VAL A 59 3.43 2.40 -15.19
CA VAL A 59 3.26 3.75 -14.62
C VAL A 59 4.15 3.92 -13.39
N MET A 60 4.12 2.96 -12.46
CA MET A 60 4.94 2.98 -11.25
C MET A 60 6.44 3.03 -11.58
N ARG A 61 6.87 2.25 -12.58
CA ARG A 61 8.23 2.29 -13.10
C ARG A 61 8.57 3.67 -13.61
N GLY A 62 7.81 4.19 -14.60
CA GLY A 62 8.06 5.51 -15.19
C GLY A 62 8.10 6.62 -14.13
N ALA A 63 7.22 6.57 -13.12
CA ALA A 63 7.25 7.52 -12.02
C ALA A 63 8.50 7.38 -11.15
N SER A 64 9.00 6.16 -10.92
CA SER A 64 10.21 5.94 -10.13
C SER A 64 11.50 6.32 -10.88
N ASP A 65 11.52 6.23 -12.22
CA ASP A 65 12.67 6.59 -13.06
C ASP A 65 13.05 8.08 -12.94
N VAL A 66 12.10 8.94 -12.52
CA VAL A 66 12.34 10.38 -12.26
C VAL A 66 13.27 10.60 -11.05
N PHE A 67 13.46 9.60 -10.20
CA PHE A 67 14.23 9.70 -8.96
C PHE A 67 15.49 8.80 -8.99
N PRO A 68 16.53 9.13 -9.79
CA PRO A 68 17.68 8.25 -9.99
C PRO A 68 18.51 8.00 -8.70
N GLN A 69 18.36 8.82 -7.67
CA GLN A 69 18.99 8.62 -6.36
C GLN A 69 18.32 7.49 -5.54
N TYR A 70 17.09 7.13 -5.86
CA TYR A 70 16.37 6.01 -5.25
C TYR A 70 16.49 4.75 -6.10
N ARG A 71 16.35 3.59 -5.48
CA ARG A 71 16.25 2.31 -6.18
C ARG A 71 14.82 1.78 -6.06
N PRO A 72 14.09 1.65 -7.18
CA PRO A 72 12.82 0.94 -7.15
C PRO A 72 13.05 -0.56 -6.89
N VAL A 73 12.16 -1.17 -6.11
CA VAL A 73 12.08 -2.62 -5.87
C VAL A 73 10.62 -3.05 -5.96
N ILE A 74 10.36 -4.15 -6.65
CA ILE A 74 9.02 -4.72 -6.75
C ILE A 74 8.82 -5.69 -5.60
N ILE A 75 7.73 -5.52 -4.84
CA ILE A 75 7.26 -6.51 -3.89
C ILE A 75 6.30 -7.43 -4.62
N ALA A 76 6.73 -8.66 -4.87
CA ALA A 76 5.95 -9.63 -5.62
C ALA A 76 4.77 -10.15 -4.79
N ALA A 77 3.59 -10.18 -5.40
CA ALA A 77 2.44 -10.81 -4.77
C ALA A 77 2.59 -12.35 -4.75
N PRO A 78 2.07 -13.03 -3.71
CA PRO A 78 2.08 -14.48 -3.65
C PRO A 78 1.46 -15.12 -4.91
N GLY A 79 2.06 -16.19 -5.40
CA GLY A 79 1.58 -16.94 -6.58
C GLY A 79 1.86 -16.30 -7.95
N MET A 80 2.41 -15.09 -8.02
CA MET A 80 2.76 -14.46 -9.29
C MET A 80 4.21 -14.78 -9.68
N GLY A 81 4.44 -15.20 -10.94
CA GLY A 81 5.78 -15.47 -11.47
C GLY A 81 6.60 -14.19 -11.70
N ASP A 82 7.94 -14.30 -11.70
CA ASP A 82 8.81 -13.14 -11.98
C ASP A 82 8.67 -12.63 -13.41
N ASP A 83 8.36 -13.50 -14.35
CA ASP A 83 8.25 -13.17 -15.77
C ASP A 83 7.23 -12.05 -16.04
N ILE A 84 6.10 -12.06 -15.30
CA ILE A 84 5.10 -11.02 -15.45
C ILE A 84 5.61 -9.65 -15.01
N TYR A 85 6.43 -9.59 -13.95
CA TYR A 85 7.02 -8.33 -13.50
C TYR A 85 8.08 -7.84 -14.47
N ARG A 86 8.98 -8.74 -14.93
CA ARG A 86 10.04 -8.42 -15.90
C ARG A 86 9.47 -7.96 -17.22
N GLN A 87 8.38 -8.56 -17.68
CA GLN A 87 7.68 -8.14 -18.91
C GLN A 87 7.29 -6.66 -18.90
N TYR A 88 6.85 -6.13 -17.76
CA TYR A 88 6.32 -4.77 -17.65
C TYR A 88 7.27 -3.77 -16.97
N ALA A 89 8.21 -4.21 -16.17
CA ALA A 89 9.21 -3.36 -15.52
C ALA A 89 10.61 -3.43 -16.17
N GLY A 90 10.88 -4.44 -17.00
CA GLY A 90 12.23 -4.74 -17.50
C GLY A 90 13.08 -5.48 -16.46
N GLU A 91 14.28 -5.87 -16.87
CA GLU A 91 15.19 -6.73 -16.08
C GLU A 91 15.91 -5.99 -14.94
N ASN A 92 15.94 -4.66 -14.96
CA ASN A 92 16.80 -3.86 -14.09
C ASN A 92 16.19 -3.59 -12.69
N ILE A 93 14.89 -3.83 -12.50
CA ILE A 93 14.21 -3.62 -11.22
C ILE A 93 14.15 -4.95 -10.47
N PRO A 94 14.73 -5.05 -9.27
CA PRO A 94 14.68 -6.27 -8.47
C PRO A 94 13.24 -6.64 -8.11
N VAL A 95 12.89 -7.91 -8.31
CA VAL A 95 11.64 -8.51 -7.85
C VAL A 95 11.93 -9.24 -6.54
N LEU A 96 11.38 -8.72 -5.43
CA LEU A 96 11.60 -9.28 -4.10
C LEU A 96 10.41 -10.16 -3.71
N ARG A 97 10.72 -11.28 -3.05
CA ARG A 97 9.75 -12.25 -2.56
C ARG A 97 9.88 -12.41 -1.05
N PRO A 98 9.40 -11.43 -0.29
CA PRO A 98 9.41 -11.51 1.16
C PRO A 98 8.35 -12.48 1.68
N ALA A 99 8.46 -12.88 2.95
CA ALA A 99 7.42 -13.62 3.65
C ALA A 99 6.13 -12.80 3.79
N ASN A 100 6.30 -11.50 4.03
CA ASN A 100 5.23 -10.49 4.05
C ASN A 100 5.74 -9.16 3.49
N ALA A 101 4.84 -8.27 3.09
CA ALA A 101 5.22 -7.00 2.47
C ALA A 101 5.98 -6.07 3.44
N THR A 102 5.68 -6.14 4.73
CA THR A 102 6.27 -5.32 5.79
C THR A 102 7.78 -5.49 5.87
N GLU A 103 8.29 -6.72 5.65
CA GLU A 103 9.72 -7.02 5.60
C GLU A 103 10.52 -6.08 4.66
N VAL A 104 9.90 -5.68 3.55
CA VAL A 104 10.52 -4.77 2.57
C VAL A 104 10.14 -3.33 2.84
N LEU A 105 8.87 -3.08 3.14
CA LEU A 105 8.30 -1.74 3.31
C LEU A 105 9.07 -0.92 4.34
N VAL A 106 9.40 -1.49 5.50
CA VAL A 106 10.12 -0.76 6.59
C VAL A 106 11.49 -0.25 6.17
N HIS A 107 12.06 -0.79 5.09
CA HIS A 107 13.34 -0.35 4.51
C HIS A 107 13.17 0.64 3.37
N CYS A 108 11.93 0.98 3.00
CA CYS A 108 11.63 1.89 1.90
C CYS A 108 11.40 3.33 2.37
N ARG A 109 11.70 4.29 1.51
CA ARG A 109 11.46 5.71 1.77
C ARG A 109 10.03 6.14 1.43
N GLY A 110 9.42 5.44 0.49
CA GLY A 110 8.06 5.63 0.02
C GLY A 110 7.61 4.44 -0.82
N ALA A 111 6.33 4.40 -1.17
CA ALA A 111 5.74 3.31 -1.92
C ALA A 111 4.75 3.80 -2.98
N LEU A 112 4.70 3.09 -4.10
CA LEU A 112 3.64 3.16 -5.10
C LEU A 112 2.81 1.88 -4.98
N VAL A 113 1.53 2.01 -4.65
CA VAL A 113 0.71 0.88 -4.20
C VAL A 113 -0.59 0.83 -5.00
N THR A 114 -0.96 -0.34 -5.48
CA THR A 114 -2.29 -0.55 -6.07
C THR A 114 -3.36 -0.57 -4.97
N SER A 115 -4.55 -0.04 -5.27
CA SER A 115 -5.68 -0.05 -4.34
C SER A 115 -5.99 -1.47 -3.85
N GLY A 116 -6.24 -1.60 -2.54
CA GLY A 116 -6.52 -2.86 -1.84
C GLY A 116 -5.96 -2.87 -0.43
N THR A 117 -5.88 -4.05 0.18
CA THR A 117 -5.33 -4.24 1.55
C THR A 117 -3.89 -3.76 1.69
N ALA A 118 -3.10 -3.85 0.62
CA ALA A 118 -1.73 -3.37 0.59
C ALA A 118 -1.60 -1.88 0.96
N THR A 119 -2.61 -1.05 0.69
CA THR A 119 -2.60 0.37 1.10
C THR A 119 -2.70 0.53 2.61
N LEU A 120 -3.47 -0.33 3.27
CA LEU A 120 -3.58 -0.36 4.74
C LEU A 120 -2.28 -0.86 5.37
N GLU A 121 -1.74 -1.97 4.88
CA GLU A 121 -0.47 -2.53 5.36
C GLU A 121 0.68 -1.52 5.24
N THR A 122 0.78 -0.83 4.10
CA THR A 122 1.78 0.23 3.87
C THR A 122 1.62 1.40 4.86
N ALA A 123 0.38 1.82 5.13
CA ALA A 123 0.10 2.88 6.09
C ALA A 123 0.40 2.43 7.53
N LEU A 124 0.05 1.19 7.90
CA LEU A 124 0.38 0.60 9.20
C LEU A 124 1.89 0.42 9.39
N ALA A 125 2.63 0.13 8.32
CA ALA A 125 4.09 0.12 8.34
C ALA A 125 4.72 1.53 8.42
N GLY A 126 3.92 2.59 8.39
CA GLY A 126 4.40 3.97 8.50
C GLY A 126 5.12 4.47 7.23
N ILE A 127 4.86 3.88 6.07
CA ILE A 127 5.54 4.23 4.84
C ILE A 127 4.65 5.14 3.99
N PRO A 128 5.11 6.37 3.66
CA PRO A 128 4.39 7.25 2.76
C PRO A 128 4.16 6.61 1.40
N GLN A 129 2.96 6.82 0.86
CA GLN A 129 2.55 6.15 -0.36
C GLN A 129 1.72 7.04 -1.29
N VAL A 130 1.74 6.68 -2.56
CA VAL A 130 0.78 7.14 -3.57
C VAL A 130 0.05 5.91 -4.11
N VAL A 131 -1.27 5.99 -4.15
CA VAL A 131 -2.11 4.91 -4.70
C VAL A 131 -2.20 5.06 -6.20
N CYS A 132 -1.90 3.98 -6.92
CA CYS A 132 -1.92 3.89 -8.37
C CYS A 132 -2.96 2.85 -8.79
N TYR A 133 -3.98 3.29 -9.51
CA TYR A 133 -4.98 2.39 -10.07
C TYR A 133 -5.27 2.78 -11.51
N ARG A 134 -4.61 2.10 -12.45
CA ARG A 134 -4.83 2.26 -13.88
C ARG A 134 -5.70 1.14 -14.42
N SER A 135 -6.74 1.52 -15.15
CA SER A 135 -7.59 0.62 -15.91
C SER A 135 -7.64 1.09 -17.36
N ASN A 136 -7.95 0.21 -18.29
CA ASN A 136 -8.13 0.56 -19.72
C ASN A 136 -9.41 1.38 -19.98
N GLY A 137 -10.06 1.89 -18.93
CA GLY A 137 -11.25 2.73 -19.00
C GLY A 137 -10.94 4.17 -19.48
N SER A 138 -11.86 4.75 -20.23
CA SER A 138 -11.83 6.16 -20.62
C SER A 138 -12.19 7.08 -19.44
N LYS A 139 -12.01 8.43 -19.61
CA LYS A 139 -12.52 9.44 -18.64
C LYS A 139 -13.99 9.20 -18.28
N LEU A 140 -14.79 8.86 -19.28
CA LEU A 140 -16.21 8.57 -19.09
C LEU A 140 -16.46 7.39 -18.15
N THR A 141 -15.62 6.35 -18.22
CA THR A 141 -15.72 5.18 -17.32
C THR A 141 -15.40 5.55 -15.87
N HIS A 142 -14.46 6.47 -15.64
CA HIS A 142 -14.14 6.98 -14.29
C HIS A 142 -15.33 7.74 -13.67
N ASP A 143 -15.90 8.68 -14.43
CA ASP A 143 -17.01 9.51 -13.94
C ASP A 143 -18.28 8.66 -13.69
N VAL A 144 -18.50 7.65 -14.53
CA VAL A 144 -19.58 6.67 -14.34
C VAL A 144 -19.30 5.78 -13.13
N MET A 145 -18.08 5.24 -12.98
CA MET A 145 -17.71 4.44 -11.79
C MET A 145 -17.82 5.24 -10.50
N LYS A 146 -17.34 6.48 -10.50
CA LYS A 146 -17.45 7.37 -9.32
C LYS A 146 -18.92 7.62 -8.93
N ARG A 147 -19.81 7.77 -9.94
CA ARG A 147 -21.25 7.96 -9.72
C ARG A 147 -21.95 6.68 -9.29
N VAL A 148 -21.56 5.52 -9.82
CA VAL A 148 -22.17 4.21 -9.52
C VAL A 148 -21.73 3.66 -8.18
N LEU A 149 -20.47 3.83 -7.82
CA LEU A 149 -19.93 3.29 -6.56
C LEU A 149 -20.22 4.17 -5.33
N SER A 150 -20.64 5.43 -5.52
CA SER A 150 -20.95 6.38 -4.43
C SER A 150 -19.85 6.47 -3.35
N VAL A 151 -18.60 6.19 -3.72
CA VAL A 151 -17.45 6.24 -2.82
C VAL A 151 -16.50 7.36 -3.26
N ASP A 152 -16.11 8.18 -2.30
CA ASP A 152 -15.18 9.30 -2.55
C ASP A 152 -13.74 8.81 -2.71
N TYR A 153 -13.40 7.67 -2.11
CA TYR A 153 -12.05 7.12 -2.03
C TYR A 153 -12.03 5.63 -2.39
N VAL A 154 -10.85 5.14 -2.81
CA VAL A 154 -10.62 3.73 -3.16
C VAL A 154 -9.58 3.04 -2.27
N SER A 155 -8.77 3.80 -1.54
CA SER A 155 -7.79 3.24 -0.61
C SER A 155 -8.37 3.12 0.79
N LEU A 156 -7.97 2.07 1.51
CA LEU A 156 -8.43 1.84 2.87
C LEU A 156 -8.07 2.98 3.83
N PRO A 157 -6.86 3.60 3.80
CA PRO A 157 -6.57 4.75 4.66
C PRO A 157 -7.55 5.90 4.48
N ASN A 158 -7.86 6.29 3.24
CA ASN A 158 -8.79 7.38 2.95
C ASN A 158 -10.22 7.03 3.35
N LEU A 159 -10.66 5.79 3.10
CA LEU A 159 -11.98 5.30 3.50
C LEU A 159 -12.15 5.29 5.02
N ILE A 160 -11.15 4.83 5.76
CA ILE A 160 -11.18 4.78 7.24
C ILE A 160 -11.21 6.19 7.83
N LEU A 161 -10.45 7.12 7.25
CA LEU A 161 -10.36 8.50 7.73
C LEU A 161 -11.51 9.38 7.24
N GLY A 162 -12.24 8.98 6.20
CA GLY A 162 -13.26 9.79 5.54
C GLY A 162 -12.69 11.07 4.87
N SER A 163 -11.39 11.09 4.59
CA SER A 163 -10.69 12.22 4.00
C SER A 163 -9.46 11.76 3.20
N GLU A 164 -8.98 12.61 2.26
CA GLU A 164 -7.75 12.33 1.51
C GLU A 164 -6.52 12.44 2.43
N ALA A 165 -6.00 11.32 2.86
CA ALA A 165 -4.72 11.20 3.56
C ALA A 165 -3.60 10.69 2.63
N VAL A 166 -3.98 9.89 1.64
CA VAL A 166 -3.10 9.30 0.64
C VAL A 166 -3.53 9.77 -0.74
N PRO A 167 -2.63 10.33 -1.57
CA PRO A 167 -2.96 10.70 -2.93
C PRO A 167 -3.40 9.48 -3.74
N GLU A 168 -4.55 9.57 -4.41
CA GLU A 168 -5.10 8.51 -5.27
C GLU A 168 -5.04 8.92 -6.74
N MET A 169 -4.14 8.29 -7.48
CA MET A 169 -3.99 8.47 -8.91
C MET A 169 -4.80 7.41 -9.64
N LEU A 170 -5.98 7.80 -10.12
CA LEU A 170 -6.97 6.87 -10.65
C LEU A 170 -7.13 6.98 -12.16
N LEU A 171 -7.23 5.85 -12.83
CA LEU A 171 -7.57 5.70 -14.25
C LEU A 171 -6.69 6.57 -15.15
N HIS A 172 -7.26 7.56 -15.85
CA HIS A 172 -6.56 8.44 -16.78
C HIS A 172 -5.63 9.45 -16.08
N LEU A 173 -5.86 9.72 -14.78
CA LEU A 173 -4.99 10.56 -13.96
C LEU A 173 -3.74 9.81 -13.49
N CYS A 174 -3.74 8.47 -13.57
CA CYS A 174 -2.61 7.63 -13.22
C CYS A 174 -1.60 7.61 -14.36
N THR A 175 -0.82 8.69 -14.49
CA THR A 175 0.30 8.80 -15.44
C THR A 175 1.62 8.83 -14.69
N PRO A 176 2.75 8.42 -15.31
CA PRO A 176 4.06 8.46 -14.66
C PRO A 176 4.40 9.83 -14.07
N GLU A 177 4.14 10.90 -14.81
CA GLU A 177 4.43 12.27 -14.41
C GLU A 177 3.59 12.69 -13.20
N ALA A 178 2.28 12.48 -13.26
CA ALA A 178 1.37 12.84 -12.19
C ALA A 178 1.63 12.03 -10.90
N VAL A 179 1.98 10.75 -11.03
CA VAL A 179 2.39 9.92 -9.88
C VAL A 179 3.72 10.40 -9.31
N ALA A 180 4.70 10.75 -10.15
CA ALA A 180 5.98 11.29 -9.71
C ALA A 180 5.82 12.62 -8.95
N ASP A 181 4.97 13.52 -9.43
CA ASP A 181 4.68 14.81 -8.78
C ASP A 181 4.10 14.61 -7.36
N ARG A 182 3.22 13.62 -7.18
CA ARG A 182 2.65 13.29 -5.87
C ARG A 182 3.64 12.55 -4.97
N LEU A 183 4.54 11.75 -5.53
CA LEU A 183 5.56 11.03 -4.77
C LEU A 183 6.71 11.93 -4.32
N ALA A 184 7.10 12.91 -5.13
CA ALA A 184 8.27 13.77 -4.87
C ALA A 184 8.30 14.40 -3.47
N PRO A 185 7.23 15.06 -2.98
CA PRO A 185 7.23 15.61 -1.63
C PRO A 185 7.29 14.52 -0.55
N LEU A 186 6.69 13.35 -0.77
CA LEU A 186 6.67 12.26 0.20
C LEU A 186 8.06 11.62 0.41
N LEU A 187 8.95 11.72 -0.56
CA LEU A 187 10.33 11.23 -0.46
C LEU A 187 11.23 12.15 0.34
N ARG A 188 10.87 13.43 0.53
CA ARG A 188 11.66 14.40 1.29
C ARG A 188 11.44 14.20 2.79
N PRO A 189 12.51 14.12 3.62
CA PRO A 189 12.41 13.84 5.06
C PRO A 189 11.49 14.77 5.85
N SER A 190 11.49 16.06 5.52
CA SER A 190 10.84 17.13 6.30
C SER A 190 9.84 17.92 5.45
N SER A 191 9.13 17.26 4.52
CA SER A 191 8.07 17.91 3.77
C SER A 191 6.77 17.91 4.57
N ALA A 192 5.99 18.98 4.44
CA ALA A 192 4.69 19.08 5.08
C ALA A 192 3.74 17.96 4.64
N GLU A 193 3.79 17.55 3.37
CA GLU A 193 2.96 16.48 2.82
C GLU A 193 3.30 15.11 3.43
N ARG A 194 4.58 14.82 3.63
CA ARG A 194 5.02 13.60 4.31
C ARG A 194 4.58 13.59 5.77
N GLU A 195 4.80 14.69 6.49
CA GLU A 195 4.41 14.82 7.89
C GLU A 195 2.90 14.70 8.06
N ALA A 196 2.12 15.36 7.20
CA ALA A 196 0.67 15.27 7.19
C ALA A 196 0.17 13.83 6.96
N GLN A 197 0.80 13.11 6.00
CA GLN A 197 0.43 11.72 5.72
C GLN A 197 0.75 10.80 6.90
N LEU A 198 1.92 10.95 7.53
CA LEU A 198 2.29 10.17 8.72
C LEU A 198 1.39 10.47 9.93
N ALA A 199 1.02 11.74 10.14
CA ALA A 199 0.05 12.13 11.16
C ALA A 199 -1.34 11.52 10.89
N ALA A 200 -1.76 11.45 9.62
CA ALA A 200 -2.99 10.78 9.23
C ALA A 200 -2.94 9.26 9.53
N TYR A 201 -1.82 8.61 9.33
CA TYR A 201 -1.64 7.20 9.71
C TYR A 201 -1.74 6.97 11.22
N ALA A 202 -1.22 7.88 12.03
CA ALA A 202 -1.39 7.82 13.48
C ALA A 202 -2.87 7.89 13.87
N ARG A 203 -3.63 8.84 13.31
CA ARG A 203 -5.09 8.92 13.53
C ARG A 203 -5.83 7.67 13.04
N MET A 204 -5.43 7.12 11.89
CA MET A 204 -6.01 5.88 11.38
C MET A 204 -5.79 4.72 12.37
N ARG A 205 -4.60 4.60 12.95
CA ARG A 205 -4.30 3.58 13.97
C ARG A 205 -5.18 3.77 15.23
N GLU A 206 -5.43 4.99 15.66
CA GLU A 206 -6.34 5.27 16.78
C GLU A 206 -7.77 4.78 16.49
N ILE A 207 -8.28 5.02 15.25
CA ILE A 207 -9.59 4.54 14.81
C ILE A 207 -9.65 3.00 14.77
N LEU A 208 -8.60 2.36 14.26
CA LEU A 208 -8.53 0.90 14.17
C LEU A 208 -8.37 0.22 15.53
N GLY A 209 -7.83 0.93 16.52
CA GLY A 209 -7.57 0.42 17.86
C GLY A 209 -6.39 -0.55 17.91
N THR A 210 -6.05 -0.95 19.11
CA THR A 210 -4.92 -1.86 19.42
C THR A 210 -5.37 -3.23 19.92
N SER A 211 -6.68 -3.50 19.91
CA SER A 211 -7.23 -4.76 20.42
C SER A 211 -6.81 -5.94 19.53
N ASP A 212 -6.48 -7.06 20.15
CA ASP A 212 -6.39 -8.33 19.44
C ASP A 212 -7.79 -8.70 18.92
N ALA A 213 -8.01 -8.39 17.63
CA ALA A 213 -9.29 -8.60 16.97
C ALA A 213 -9.70 -10.07 16.97
N ALA A 214 -8.74 -10.99 16.83
CA ALA A 214 -9.01 -12.42 16.80
C ALA A 214 -9.44 -12.94 18.18
N ALA A 215 -8.70 -12.59 19.23
CA ALA A 215 -9.07 -12.96 20.60
C ALA A 215 -10.40 -12.33 21.03
N THR A 216 -10.61 -11.05 20.69
CA THR A 216 -11.87 -10.35 21.00
C THR A 216 -13.06 -11.00 20.32
N ALA A 217 -12.94 -11.33 19.03
CA ALA A 217 -13.98 -12.04 18.27
C ALA A 217 -14.26 -13.43 18.87
N ALA A 218 -13.21 -14.19 19.16
CA ALA A 218 -13.35 -15.52 19.75
C ALA A 218 -14.08 -15.49 21.10
N HIS A 219 -13.72 -14.56 21.99
CA HIS A 219 -14.41 -14.40 23.29
C HIS A 219 -15.90 -14.06 23.13
N ARG A 220 -16.24 -13.16 22.19
CA ARG A 220 -17.64 -12.79 21.93
C ARG A 220 -18.45 -13.94 21.35
N ILE A 221 -17.88 -14.69 20.39
CA ILE A 221 -18.53 -15.87 19.81
C ILE A 221 -18.80 -16.93 20.90
N VAL A 222 -17.78 -17.25 21.71
CA VAL A 222 -17.93 -18.24 22.79
C VAL A 222 -18.97 -17.80 23.82
N ARG A 223 -19.04 -16.51 24.13
CA ARG A 223 -20.06 -15.96 25.04
C ARG A 223 -21.46 -16.09 24.45
N ALA A 224 -21.65 -15.71 23.19
CA ALA A 224 -22.95 -15.80 22.52
C ALA A 224 -23.48 -17.25 22.34
N ILE A 225 -22.58 -18.25 22.34
CA ILE A 225 -22.98 -19.66 22.31
C ILE A 225 -23.44 -20.18 23.69
N LYS A 226 -22.97 -19.53 24.76
CA LYS A 226 -23.30 -19.95 26.15
C LYS A 226 -24.55 -19.27 26.72
N GLU A 227 -25.01 -18.21 26.11
CA GLU A 227 -26.28 -17.52 26.39
C GLU A 227 -27.42 -18.12 25.59
#